data_4bfdddf74d9725022ed80853dd947f4f
#
_entry.id   4bfdddf74d9725022ed80853dd947f4f
#
_cell.length_a   1.000
_cell.length_b   1.000
_cell.length_c   1.000
_cell.angle_alpha   90.00
_cell.angle_beta   90.00
_cell.angle_gamma   90.00
#
_symmetry.space_group_name_H-M   'P 1'
#
loop_
_entity.id
_entity.type
_entity.pdbx_description
1 polymer ?
#
loop_
_entity_poly.entity_id
_entity_poly.type
_entity_poly.pdbx_seq_one_letter_code
_entity_poly.pdbx_strand_id
1 'polypeptide(L)'
;MRDASAAVIRVDGTRGGTVAHDTTGHDEQSHGPVLLVAYDGSPMSEAQLHLACRAANDIGGLVRVLHVAELPRHLPLDVPLPASEQERVDALLDRAEQIAARYNVPCHIGVDRARSVGEAIIANAEECKARAIFIGLRDRHRPGTSLLLSGTLRHVLQHAPCPVQIGYLPAGLPEHLALPDKPEPE
;
A
#
# COMPACT_ATOMS: atom_id res chain seq x y z
N MET A 1 -30.47 9.13 -1.34
CA MET A 1 -29.44 10.02 -0.81
C MET A 1 -28.73 9.23 0.29
N ARG A 2 -27.61 8.60 -0.01
CA ARG A 2 -26.76 7.95 1.00
C ARG A 2 -25.48 8.76 1.04
N ASP A 3 -25.37 9.57 2.07
CA ASP A 3 -24.16 10.29 2.42
C ASP A 3 -23.19 9.29 3.05
N ALA A 4 -22.45 8.60 2.21
CA ALA A 4 -21.35 7.74 2.64
C ALA A 4 -20.06 8.56 2.52
N SER A 5 -19.81 9.40 3.52
CA SER A 5 -18.49 9.98 3.71
C SER A 5 -17.50 8.83 3.86
N ALA A 6 -16.69 8.60 2.84
CA ALA A 6 -15.65 7.57 2.88
C ALA A 6 -14.63 7.92 3.97
N ALA A 7 -14.57 7.09 5.00
CA ALA A 7 -13.65 7.31 6.10
C ALA A 7 -12.25 6.83 5.70
N VAL A 8 -11.28 7.71 5.84
CA VAL A 8 -9.84 7.33 5.79
C VAL A 8 -9.41 7.06 7.23
N ILE A 9 -8.93 5.86 7.50
CA ILE A 9 -8.51 5.42 8.83
C ILE A 9 -7.02 5.10 8.80
N ARG A 10 -6.25 5.73 9.69
CA ARG A 10 -4.84 5.35 9.96
C ARG A 10 -4.79 4.20 10.94
N VAL A 11 -3.99 3.19 10.64
CA VAL A 11 -3.75 2.04 11.50
C VAL A 11 -2.25 1.90 11.73
N ASP A 12 -1.81 2.12 12.98
CA ASP A 12 -0.43 1.88 13.38
C ASP A 12 -0.22 0.39 13.64
N GLY A 13 0.48 -0.29 12.73
CA GLY A 13 0.82 -1.71 12.85
C GLY A 13 2.20 -1.91 13.44
N THR A 14 2.30 -2.11 14.76
CA THR A 14 3.50 -2.69 15.39
C THR A 14 3.32 -4.19 15.54
N ARG A 15 3.88 -5.00 14.64
CA ARG A 15 4.03 -6.43 14.87
C ARG A 15 5.24 -6.69 15.74
N GLY A 16 4.99 -6.93 17.02
CA GLY A 16 6.00 -7.37 17.97
C GLY A 16 5.73 -6.90 19.38
N GLY A 17 4.74 -7.50 20.04
CA GLY A 17 4.47 -7.26 21.46
C GLY A 17 3.04 -7.63 21.78
N THR A 18 2.88 -8.65 22.61
CA THR A 18 1.65 -8.96 23.34
C THR A 18 1.10 -7.68 23.95
N VAL A 19 0.04 -7.14 23.39
CA VAL A 19 -0.69 -6.04 24.02
C VAL A 19 -2.11 -6.49 24.26
N ALA A 20 -2.53 -6.22 25.48
CA ALA A 20 -3.80 -6.54 26.06
C ALA A 20 -4.97 -6.32 25.10
N HIS A 21 -5.85 -7.31 25.08
CA HIS A 21 -7.20 -7.21 24.60
C HIS A 21 -7.87 -5.96 25.18
N ASP A 22 -8.08 -4.95 24.35
CA ASP A 22 -9.20 -4.08 24.54
C ASP A 22 -10.29 -4.49 23.55
N THR A 23 -11.19 -5.28 24.09
CA THR A 23 -12.34 -5.85 23.41
C THR A 23 -13.39 -4.76 23.31
N THR A 24 -13.33 -3.94 22.28
CA THR A 24 -14.47 -3.07 21.98
C THR A 24 -14.73 -3.10 20.47
N GLY A 25 -15.74 -3.90 20.12
CA GLY A 25 -16.52 -3.74 18.90
C GLY A 25 -15.82 -4.18 17.62
N HIS A 26 -15.84 -5.48 17.34
CA HIS A 26 -15.87 -5.97 15.96
C HIS A 26 -17.16 -5.43 15.32
N ASP A 27 -17.11 -4.22 14.79
CA ASP A 27 -18.00 -3.89 13.70
C ASP A 27 -17.54 -4.69 12.47
N GLU A 28 -18.03 -5.91 12.36
CA GLU A 28 -18.14 -6.64 11.10
C GLU A 28 -19.15 -5.90 10.20
N GLN A 29 -18.87 -4.64 9.94
CA GLN A 29 -19.48 -3.99 8.80
C GLN A 29 -18.85 -4.65 7.59
N SER A 30 -19.67 -5.38 6.86
CA SER A 30 -19.41 -6.02 5.58
C SER A 30 -18.79 -5.00 4.60
N HIS A 31 -17.52 -4.70 4.82
CA HIS A 31 -16.74 -3.94 3.86
C HIS A 31 -16.51 -4.88 2.67
N GLY A 32 -16.74 -4.37 1.48
CA GLY A 32 -16.51 -5.12 0.25
C GLY A 32 -15.08 -5.64 0.12
N PRO A 33 -14.71 -6.22 -1.03
CA PRO A 33 -13.40 -6.84 -1.23
C PRO A 33 -12.25 -5.84 -0.97
N VAL A 34 -11.19 -6.31 -0.29
CA VAL A 34 -10.02 -5.50 0.07
C VAL A 34 -8.99 -5.52 -1.06
N LEU A 35 -8.55 -4.35 -1.53
CA LEU A 35 -7.43 -4.20 -2.45
C LEU A 35 -6.22 -3.66 -1.68
N LEU A 36 -5.15 -4.46 -1.60
CA LEU A 36 -3.91 -4.09 -0.90
C LEU A 36 -2.96 -3.37 -1.84
N VAL A 37 -2.48 -2.19 -1.46
CA VAL A 37 -1.51 -1.39 -2.22
C VAL A 37 -0.21 -1.32 -1.44
N ALA A 38 0.88 -1.85 -1.99
CA ALA A 38 2.23 -1.65 -1.47
C ALA A 38 2.71 -0.25 -1.90
N TYR A 39 2.86 0.65 -0.92
CA TYR A 39 3.09 2.06 -1.17
C TYR A 39 4.43 2.54 -0.62
N ASP A 40 5.28 3.12 -1.47
CA ASP A 40 6.59 3.64 -1.12
C ASP A 40 6.79 5.11 -1.52
N GLY A 41 5.72 5.79 -1.95
CA GLY A 41 5.73 7.18 -2.40
C GLY A 41 6.38 7.40 -3.77
N SER A 42 6.77 6.35 -4.49
CA SER A 42 7.25 6.49 -5.86
C SER A 42 6.10 6.82 -6.81
N PRO A 43 6.36 7.49 -7.94
CA PRO A 43 5.33 7.77 -8.95
C PRO A 43 4.56 6.51 -9.37
N MET A 44 5.24 5.37 -9.45
CA MET A 44 4.60 4.12 -9.81
C MET A 44 3.71 3.57 -8.70
N SER A 45 4.10 3.69 -7.42
CA SER A 45 3.21 3.31 -6.31
C SER A 45 2.02 4.25 -6.18
N GLU A 46 2.18 5.55 -6.48
CA GLU A 46 1.06 6.49 -6.58
C GLU A 46 0.09 6.08 -7.71
N ALA A 47 0.62 5.75 -8.89
CA ALA A 47 -0.20 5.25 -10.01
C ALA A 47 -0.98 3.98 -9.64
N GLN A 48 -0.35 3.05 -8.92
CA GLN A 48 -1.02 1.84 -8.43
C GLN A 48 -2.11 2.16 -7.39
N LEU A 49 -1.90 3.15 -6.54
CA LEU A 49 -2.92 3.60 -5.58
C LEU A 49 -4.13 4.22 -6.31
N HIS A 50 -3.91 5.08 -7.30
CA HIS A 50 -4.98 5.60 -8.15
C HIS A 50 -5.79 4.47 -8.83
N LEU A 51 -5.09 3.49 -9.40
CA LEU A 51 -5.72 2.36 -10.07
C LEU A 51 -6.53 1.49 -9.10
N ALA A 52 -5.98 1.22 -7.91
CA ALA A 52 -6.66 0.46 -6.86
C ALA A 52 -7.91 1.17 -6.35
N CYS A 53 -7.86 2.51 -6.16
CA CYS A 53 -9.02 3.29 -5.75
C CYS A 53 -10.15 3.23 -6.79
N ARG A 54 -9.82 3.35 -8.08
CA ARG A 54 -10.81 3.20 -9.17
C ARG A 54 -11.42 1.79 -9.16
N ALA A 55 -10.57 0.76 -9.11
CA ALA A 55 -11.05 -0.61 -9.06
C ALA A 55 -11.92 -0.89 -7.83
N ALA A 56 -11.55 -0.37 -6.66
CA ALA A 56 -12.34 -0.50 -5.44
C ALA A 56 -13.72 0.17 -5.57
N ASN A 57 -13.77 1.36 -6.18
CA ASN A 57 -15.04 2.04 -6.47
C ASN A 57 -15.96 1.19 -7.35
N ASP A 58 -15.41 0.58 -8.41
CA ASP A 58 -16.17 -0.23 -9.36
C ASP A 58 -16.74 -1.50 -8.74
N ILE A 59 -16.06 -2.10 -7.76
CA ILE A 59 -16.47 -3.36 -7.12
C ILE A 59 -17.11 -3.18 -5.74
N GLY A 60 -17.31 -1.93 -5.28
CA GLY A 60 -17.81 -1.65 -3.94
C GLY A 60 -16.85 -2.13 -2.84
N GLY A 61 -15.54 -2.05 -3.10
CA GLY A 61 -14.48 -2.51 -2.21
C GLY A 61 -13.87 -1.39 -1.36
N LEU A 62 -12.84 -1.75 -0.60
CA LEU A 62 -11.99 -0.81 0.14
C LEU A 62 -10.52 -0.95 -0.29
N VAL A 63 -9.74 0.10 -0.07
CA VAL A 63 -8.30 0.09 -0.31
C VAL A 63 -7.56 0.04 1.02
N ARG A 64 -6.61 -0.89 1.13
CA ARG A 64 -5.63 -0.91 2.21
C ARG A 64 -4.28 -0.50 1.67
N VAL A 65 -3.78 0.66 2.10
CA VAL A 65 -2.45 1.16 1.74
C VAL A 65 -1.46 0.72 2.81
N LEU A 66 -0.42 0.03 2.39
CA LEU A 66 0.64 -0.46 3.26
C LEU A 66 1.98 0.16 2.89
N HIS A 67 2.54 0.94 3.79
CA HIS A 67 3.96 1.27 3.77
C HIS A 67 4.74 0.33 4.66
N VAL A 68 5.89 -0.16 4.21
CA VAL A 68 6.76 -1.03 5.02
C VAL A 68 8.08 -0.32 5.28
N ALA A 69 8.33 0.02 6.54
CA ALA A 69 9.62 0.50 7.01
C ALA A 69 10.56 -0.70 7.23
N GLU A 70 11.47 -0.90 6.28
CA GLU A 70 12.45 -2.00 6.37
C GLU A 70 13.54 -1.66 7.38
N LEU A 71 13.66 -2.48 8.42
CA LEU A 71 14.64 -2.29 9.49
C LEU A 71 15.84 -3.23 9.33
N PRO A 72 17.08 -2.73 9.54
CA PRO A 72 18.27 -3.54 9.58
C PRO A 72 18.19 -4.66 10.64
N ARG A 73 18.81 -5.81 10.36
CA ARG A 73 18.70 -7.01 11.23
C ARG A 73 19.23 -6.81 12.64
N HIS A 74 20.16 -5.88 12.83
CA HIS A 74 20.77 -5.59 14.14
C HIS A 74 19.92 -4.68 15.05
N LEU A 75 18.85 -4.06 14.52
CA LEU A 75 17.95 -3.23 15.30
C LEU A 75 16.72 -4.03 15.75
N PRO A 76 16.22 -3.91 16.97
CA PRO A 76 14.91 -4.44 17.37
C PRO A 76 13.78 -3.85 16.52
N LEU A 77 12.69 -4.60 16.29
CA LEU A 77 11.55 -4.11 15.48
C LEU A 77 10.72 -3.03 16.21
N ASP A 78 10.81 -2.96 17.51
CA ASP A 78 10.12 -2.01 18.37
C ASP A 78 10.88 -0.69 18.59
N VAL A 79 12.12 -0.58 18.06
CA VAL A 79 12.89 0.67 18.14
C VAL A 79 12.13 1.79 17.42
N PRO A 80 11.91 2.94 18.07
CA PRO A 80 11.33 4.11 17.40
C PRO A 80 12.14 4.52 16.18
N LEU A 81 11.47 4.86 15.10
CA LEU A 81 12.14 5.44 13.94
C LEU A 81 12.79 6.77 14.34
N PRO A 82 13.96 7.11 13.80
CA PRO A 82 14.52 8.45 13.92
C PRO A 82 13.49 9.52 13.51
N ALA A 83 13.47 10.66 14.17
CA ALA A 83 12.47 11.70 13.92
C ALA A 83 12.37 12.08 12.42
N SER A 84 13.50 12.20 11.75
CA SER A 84 13.56 12.51 10.32
C SER A 84 12.92 11.42 9.44
N GLU A 85 13.03 10.15 9.83
CA GLU A 85 12.41 9.05 9.12
C GLU A 85 10.91 8.99 9.41
N GLN A 86 10.50 9.26 10.66
CA GLN A 86 9.10 9.37 11.03
C GLN A 86 8.39 10.47 10.25
N GLU A 87 8.99 11.68 10.17
CA GLU A 87 8.45 12.79 9.37
C GLU A 87 8.28 12.43 7.88
N ARG A 88 9.24 11.67 7.33
CA ARG A 88 9.14 11.19 5.94
C ARG A 88 8.00 10.20 5.75
N VAL A 89 7.83 9.28 6.69
CA VAL A 89 6.74 8.31 6.68
C VAL A 89 5.39 9.03 6.80
N ASP A 90 5.28 9.99 7.72
CA ASP A 90 4.04 10.77 7.91
C ASP A 90 3.67 11.55 6.63
N ALA A 91 4.63 12.24 6.01
CA ALA A 91 4.39 12.95 4.75
C ALA A 91 3.97 12.00 3.61
N LEU A 92 4.52 10.78 3.59
CA LEU A 92 4.17 9.76 2.62
C LEU A 92 2.74 9.26 2.83
N LEU A 93 2.32 9.05 4.08
CA LEU A 93 0.96 8.65 4.40
C LEU A 93 -0.05 9.77 4.11
N ASP A 94 0.29 11.02 4.44
CA ASP A 94 -0.53 12.19 4.10
C ASP A 94 -0.78 12.27 2.59
N ARG A 95 0.25 11.98 1.80
CA ARG A 95 0.12 11.94 0.34
C ARG A 95 -0.82 10.84 -0.13
N ALA A 96 -0.73 9.65 0.46
CA ALA A 96 -1.64 8.54 0.14
C ALA A 96 -3.10 8.88 0.51
N GLU A 97 -3.33 9.53 1.66
CA GLU A 97 -4.65 10.02 2.08
C GLU A 97 -5.23 11.02 1.07
N GLN A 98 -4.44 12.00 0.64
CA GLN A 98 -4.85 12.97 -0.36
C GLN A 98 -5.26 12.33 -1.69
N ILE A 99 -4.58 11.25 -2.09
CA ILE A 99 -4.91 10.49 -3.29
C ILE A 99 -6.23 9.76 -3.07
N ALA A 100 -6.36 8.98 -2.01
CA ALA A 100 -7.54 8.16 -1.73
C ALA A 100 -8.82 9.01 -1.57
N ALA A 101 -8.71 10.16 -0.90
CA ALA A 101 -9.83 11.08 -0.69
C ALA A 101 -10.51 11.57 -1.98
N ARG A 102 -9.81 11.53 -3.13
CA ARG A 102 -10.36 11.95 -4.43
C ARG A 102 -11.35 10.95 -5.02
N TYR A 103 -11.36 9.71 -4.52
CA TYR A 103 -12.14 8.61 -5.11
C TYR A 103 -13.36 8.22 -4.29
N ASN A 104 -13.57 8.84 -3.14
CA ASN A 104 -14.68 8.52 -2.24
C ASN A 104 -14.81 7.02 -1.93
N VAL A 105 -13.64 6.36 -1.73
CA VAL A 105 -13.52 4.94 -1.42
C VAL A 105 -13.02 4.78 0.01
N PRO A 106 -13.58 3.87 0.82
CA PRO A 106 -13.02 3.55 2.13
C PRO A 106 -11.54 3.17 2.01
N CYS A 107 -10.69 3.82 2.81
CA CYS A 107 -9.26 3.61 2.73
C CYS A 107 -8.66 3.45 4.12
N HIS A 108 -7.93 2.34 4.33
CA HIS A 108 -7.14 2.12 5.53
C HIS A 108 -5.66 2.32 5.17
N ILE A 109 -4.98 3.19 5.89
CA ILE A 109 -3.57 3.51 5.63
C ILE A 109 -2.76 3.12 6.85
N GLY A 110 -1.69 2.34 6.66
CA GLY A 110 -0.86 1.88 7.75
C GLY A 110 0.61 1.72 7.40
N VAL A 111 1.43 1.71 8.44
CA VAL A 111 2.87 1.41 8.37
C VAL A 111 3.13 0.10 9.08
N ASP A 112 3.89 -0.77 8.44
CA ASP A 112 4.43 -1.98 9.06
C ASP A 112 5.95 -1.88 9.17
N ARG A 113 6.52 -2.45 10.24
CA ARG A 113 7.97 -2.53 10.44
C ARG A 113 8.40 -3.96 10.23
N ALA A 114 9.29 -4.21 9.30
CA ALA A 114 9.70 -5.57 8.96
C ALA A 114 11.16 -5.67 8.57
N ARG A 115 11.65 -6.93 8.52
CA ARG A 115 12.98 -7.28 8.01
C ARG A 115 12.99 -7.46 6.50
N SER A 116 11.83 -7.71 5.94
CA SER A 116 11.63 -7.96 4.53
C SER A 116 10.30 -7.34 4.10
N VAL A 117 10.38 -6.43 3.15
CA VAL A 117 9.19 -5.77 2.61
C VAL A 117 8.25 -6.79 1.96
N GLY A 118 8.82 -7.79 1.25
CA GLY A 118 8.02 -8.83 0.59
C GLY A 118 7.23 -9.69 1.57
N GLU A 119 7.86 -10.12 2.68
CA GLU A 119 7.19 -10.90 3.73
C GLU A 119 6.07 -10.10 4.41
N ALA A 120 6.30 -8.81 4.69
CA ALA A 120 5.29 -7.94 5.29
C ALA A 120 4.07 -7.76 4.37
N ILE A 121 4.29 -7.57 3.06
CA ILE A 121 3.20 -7.47 2.08
C ILE A 121 2.36 -8.74 2.07
N ILE A 122 3.00 -9.93 2.02
CA ILE A 122 2.29 -11.22 2.02
C ILE A 122 1.49 -11.40 3.30
N ALA A 123 2.13 -11.19 4.45
CA ALA A 123 1.46 -11.33 5.74
C ALA A 123 0.26 -10.38 5.88
N ASN A 124 0.37 -9.13 5.41
CA ASN A 124 -0.77 -8.21 5.38
C ASN A 124 -1.87 -8.64 4.40
N ALA A 125 -1.50 -9.19 3.23
CA ALA A 125 -2.47 -9.69 2.25
C ALA A 125 -3.29 -10.87 2.81
N GLU A 126 -2.65 -11.77 3.56
CA GLU A 126 -3.32 -12.89 4.23
C GLU A 126 -4.24 -12.40 5.36
N GLU A 127 -3.74 -11.49 6.21
CA GLU A 127 -4.49 -10.93 7.34
C GLU A 127 -5.78 -10.24 6.89
N CYS A 128 -5.68 -9.35 5.90
CA CYS A 128 -6.84 -8.63 5.40
C CYS A 128 -7.64 -9.41 4.34
N LYS A 129 -7.27 -10.65 4.04
CA LYS A 129 -7.87 -11.47 2.98
C LYS A 129 -7.96 -10.70 1.66
N ALA A 130 -6.84 -10.08 1.26
CA ALA A 130 -6.79 -9.23 0.09
C ALA A 130 -7.30 -9.96 -1.16
N ARG A 131 -8.16 -9.30 -1.92
CA ARG A 131 -8.62 -9.80 -3.22
C ARG A 131 -7.58 -9.63 -4.33
N ALA A 132 -6.74 -8.60 -4.20
CA ALA A 132 -5.60 -8.36 -5.08
C ALA A 132 -4.55 -7.49 -4.39
N ILE A 133 -3.28 -7.65 -4.81
CA ILE A 133 -2.15 -6.82 -4.41
C ILE A 133 -1.76 -5.92 -5.58
N PHE A 134 -1.63 -4.62 -5.33
CA PHE A 134 -1.13 -3.63 -6.28
C PHE A 134 0.28 -3.22 -5.87
N ILE A 135 1.24 -3.37 -6.77
CA ILE A 135 2.66 -3.08 -6.50
C ILE A 135 3.31 -2.36 -7.68
N GLY A 136 4.06 -1.29 -7.39
CA GLY A 136 4.87 -0.58 -8.37
C GLY A 136 6.25 -1.23 -8.52
N LEU A 137 6.70 -1.43 -9.75
CA LEU A 137 8.07 -1.84 -10.04
C LEU A 137 8.90 -0.59 -10.34
N ARG A 138 9.92 -0.36 -9.50
CA ARG A 138 10.95 0.64 -9.81
C ARG A 138 11.95 0.05 -10.79
N ASP A 139 12.03 0.64 -11.96
CA ASP A 139 13.13 0.38 -12.85
C ASP A 139 14.38 1.14 -12.38
N ARG A 140 15.35 0.41 -11.86
CA ARG A 140 16.67 0.94 -11.53
C ARG A 140 17.70 0.62 -12.60
N HIS A 141 17.26 0.09 -13.75
CA HIS A 141 18.16 -0.41 -14.77
C HIS A 141 18.52 0.67 -15.79
N ARG A 142 19.76 0.56 -16.27
CA ARG A 142 20.20 1.30 -17.45
C ARG A 142 19.48 0.75 -18.69
N PRO A 143 19.16 1.60 -19.68
CA PRO A 143 18.61 1.15 -20.95
C PRO A 143 19.44 0.02 -21.56
N GLY A 144 18.80 -1.07 -21.98
CA GLY A 144 19.45 -2.20 -22.62
C GLY A 144 19.89 -3.35 -21.69
N THR A 145 19.61 -3.28 -20.39
CA THR A 145 19.82 -4.41 -19.47
C THR A 145 18.53 -5.20 -19.26
N SER A 146 18.65 -6.49 -18.97
CA SER A 146 17.49 -7.33 -18.63
C SER A 146 16.75 -6.77 -17.43
N LEU A 147 15.41 -6.80 -17.48
CA LEU A 147 14.56 -6.48 -16.34
C LEU A 147 14.83 -7.48 -15.22
N LEU A 148 15.53 -7.03 -14.18
CA LEU A 148 15.75 -7.81 -12.97
C LEU A 148 14.67 -7.45 -11.96
N LEU A 149 13.81 -8.41 -11.66
CA LEU A 149 12.82 -8.25 -10.60
C LEU A 149 13.52 -8.01 -9.27
N SER A 150 13.08 -6.98 -8.52
CA SER A 150 13.57 -6.75 -7.16
C SER A 150 13.31 -7.98 -6.28
N GLY A 151 14.10 -8.16 -5.22
CA GLY A 151 13.88 -9.23 -4.25
C GLY A 151 12.45 -9.23 -3.70
N THR A 152 11.94 -8.04 -3.38
CA THR A 152 10.56 -7.82 -2.91
C THR A 152 9.53 -8.33 -3.92
N LEU A 153 9.60 -7.90 -5.18
CA LEU A 153 8.62 -8.30 -6.19
C LEU A 153 8.69 -9.80 -6.48
N ARG A 154 9.91 -10.38 -6.54
CA ARG A 154 10.07 -11.82 -6.70
C ARG A 154 9.41 -12.58 -5.55
N HIS A 155 9.63 -12.16 -4.31
CA HIS A 155 9.02 -12.78 -3.14
C HIS A 155 7.49 -12.70 -3.20
N VAL A 156 6.94 -11.52 -3.50
CA VAL A 156 5.49 -11.34 -3.64
C VAL A 156 4.92 -12.25 -4.71
N LEU A 157 5.53 -12.31 -5.90
CA LEU A 157 5.04 -13.17 -6.99
C LEU A 157 5.09 -14.67 -6.67
N GLN A 158 6.01 -15.10 -5.80
CA GLN A 158 6.14 -16.51 -5.41
C GLN A 158 5.18 -16.92 -4.30
N HIS A 159 4.74 -15.98 -3.45
CA HIS A 159 4.01 -16.30 -2.22
C HIS A 159 2.65 -15.59 -2.10
N ALA A 160 2.24 -14.77 -3.07
CA ALA A 160 0.99 -14.03 -2.99
C ALA A 160 -0.22 -14.97 -2.86
N PRO A 161 -1.11 -14.73 -1.88
CA PRO A 161 -2.34 -15.53 -1.71
C PRO A 161 -3.45 -15.14 -2.70
N CYS A 162 -3.23 -14.10 -3.50
CA CYS A 162 -4.21 -13.52 -4.42
C CYS A 162 -3.51 -12.95 -5.68
N PRO A 163 -4.25 -12.56 -6.72
CA PRO A 163 -3.70 -11.92 -7.91
C PRO A 163 -2.85 -10.69 -7.58
N VAL A 164 -1.76 -10.49 -8.34
CA VAL A 164 -0.84 -9.35 -8.20
C VAL A 164 -0.90 -8.48 -9.45
N GLN A 165 -1.28 -7.21 -9.28
CA GLN A 165 -1.23 -6.18 -10.30
C GLN A 165 0.10 -5.44 -10.20
N ILE A 166 0.89 -5.49 -11.27
CA ILE A 166 2.21 -4.84 -11.31
C ILE A 166 2.14 -3.60 -12.20
N GLY A 167 2.51 -2.45 -11.64
CA GLY A 167 2.79 -1.25 -12.42
C GLY A 167 4.25 -1.18 -12.81
N TYR A 168 4.53 -0.98 -14.09
CA TYR A 168 5.88 -0.84 -14.61
C TYR A 168 5.96 0.35 -15.55
N LEU A 169 6.96 1.21 -15.32
CA LEU A 169 7.31 2.30 -16.21
C LEU A 169 8.72 2.07 -16.70
N PRO A 170 8.92 1.85 -18.02
CA PRO A 170 10.25 1.70 -18.59
C PRO A 170 11.13 2.94 -18.37
N ALA A 171 12.43 2.71 -18.17
CA ALA A 171 13.38 3.80 -18.03
C ALA A 171 13.37 4.73 -19.26
N GLY A 172 13.37 6.03 -19.01
CA GLY A 172 13.37 7.05 -20.08
C GLY A 172 11.99 7.51 -20.54
N LEU A 173 10.91 6.90 -20.04
CA LEU A 173 9.58 7.47 -20.23
C LEU A 173 9.29 8.54 -19.16
N PRO A 174 8.61 9.63 -19.52
CA PRO A 174 8.26 10.68 -18.57
C PRO A 174 7.28 10.16 -17.51
N GLU A 175 7.53 10.55 -16.26
CA GLU A 175 6.74 10.07 -15.10
C GLU A 175 5.24 10.40 -15.19
N HIS A 176 4.85 11.46 -15.89
CA HIS A 176 3.44 11.81 -16.06
C HIS A 176 2.63 10.75 -16.82
N LEU A 177 3.28 9.85 -17.57
CA LEU A 177 2.60 8.72 -18.22
C LEU A 177 2.28 7.59 -17.23
N ALA A 178 2.88 7.61 -16.05
CA ALA A 178 2.61 6.62 -15.00
C ALA A 178 1.29 6.90 -14.25
N LEU A 179 0.84 8.16 -14.28
CA LEU A 179 -0.35 8.57 -13.55
C LEU A 179 -1.59 8.42 -14.44
N PRO A 180 -2.64 7.75 -13.98
CA PRO A 180 -3.92 7.76 -14.67
C PRO A 180 -4.47 9.19 -14.73
N ASP A 181 -5.18 9.50 -15.79
CA ASP A 181 -5.86 10.78 -15.94
C ASP A 181 -6.71 11.08 -14.70
N LYS A 182 -6.63 12.33 -14.25
CA LYS A 182 -7.42 12.82 -13.11
C LYS A 182 -8.90 12.56 -13.40
N PRO A 183 -9.66 11.95 -12.45
CA PRO A 183 -11.10 11.86 -12.63
C PRO A 183 -11.64 13.27 -12.79
N GLU A 184 -12.38 13.52 -13.86
CA GLU A 184 -13.06 14.78 -14.05
C GLU A 184 -14.14 14.91 -12.95
N PRO A 185 -14.26 16.07 -12.30
CA PRO A 185 -15.35 16.30 -11.35
C PRO A 185 -16.67 16.30 -12.13
N GLU A 186 -17.58 15.38 -11.77
CA GLU A 186 -19.00 15.45 -12.19
C GLU A 186 -19.71 16.60 -11.52
#